data_333eb782b75ffcf51b0861d326bf24b8
#
_entry.id   333eb782b75ffcf51b0861d326bf24b8
#
_cell.length_a   1.000
_cell.length_b   1.000
_cell.length_c   1.000
_cell.angle_alpha   90.00
_cell.angle_beta   90.00
_cell.angle_gamma   90.00
#
_symmetry.space_group_name_H-M   'P 1'
#
loop_
_entity.id
_entity.type
_entity.pdbx_description
1 polymer ?
#
loop_
_entity_poly.entity_id
_entity_poly.type
_entity_poly.pdbx_seq_one_letter_code
_entity_poly.pdbx_strand_id
1 'polypeptide(L)'
;VRKTAKVVHMTTVHHPYDTRIFHKECTSLQKGGYDVSLIASMDKQEIQKDTDVTMVPIKKRKNRLARMVFSTLEAYLKAKSLKADCYHIHDPELLPVGRLLKKKNNVVIYDVHEDYVTAMYQKEYFPKPIRKAVGAVYGFVEKILSKNMALCLAEKYYQEKYPSGICILNYPALNDKLVNHQIDDQPAENKILYTGNVSMERGAYIHAQIPNIDPSVSVHFIGKCPSSIAEKMYAEAGEKKEQLMIEGIDQFIEREEIDDKYISRKWLAGIALFPPTQHYKKKELTKFFEYMSAGLPILCSNFPVWKKFMDKYQCGIAVDPYNEEEIKEAIDYLRKHPEEARQMGMNGKKAVVRQLNWQKEEEKLINWYGALLKQ
;
A
#
# COMPACT_ATOMS: atom_id res chain seq x y z
N VAL A 1 30.96 -20.88 14.49
CA VAL A 1 29.70 -20.14 14.67
C VAL A 1 29.68 -19.04 13.61
N ARG A 2 28.78 -19.09 12.60
CA ARG A 2 28.64 -17.99 11.66
C ARG A 2 28.16 -16.76 12.45
N LYS A 3 28.84 -15.64 12.29
CA LYS A 3 28.47 -14.38 12.94
C LYS A 3 27.14 -13.92 12.34
N THR A 4 26.12 -13.70 13.18
CA THR A 4 24.84 -13.12 12.77
C THR A 4 25.08 -11.76 12.14
N ALA A 5 24.63 -11.57 10.89
CA ALA A 5 24.81 -10.30 10.21
C ALA A 5 23.92 -9.21 10.82
N LYS A 6 24.51 -8.05 11.05
CA LYS A 6 23.82 -6.89 11.63
C LYS A 6 23.21 -6.03 10.54
N VAL A 7 21.91 -5.79 10.64
CA VAL A 7 21.12 -4.99 9.72
C VAL A 7 20.56 -3.77 10.44
N VAL A 8 20.70 -2.58 9.85
CA VAL A 8 20.16 -1.33 10.42
C VAL A 8 19.20 -0.72 9.41
N HIS A 9 17.92 -0.72 9.73
CA HIS A 9 16.90 0.04 9.02
C HIS A 9 16.87 1.48 9.53
N MET A 10 16.59 2.44 8.64
CA MET A 10 16.64 3.86 8.99
C MET A 10 15.48 4.61 8.35
N THR A 11 14.71 5.31 9.19
CA THR A 11 13.69 6.26 8.73
C THR A 11 13.64 7.51 9.61
N THR A 12 13.40 8.67 8.99
CA THR A 12 13.20 9.95 9.66
C THR A 12 11.79 10.49 9.48
N VAL A 13 11.02 9.91 8.54
CA VAL A 13 9.69 10.36 8.13
C VAL A 13 8.58 9.43 8.58
N HIS A 14 8.80 8.12 8.44
CA HIS A 14 7.77 7.11 8.73
C HIS A 14 7.58 6.89 10.23
N HIS A 15 6.39 6.40 10.58
CA HIS A 15 6.11 5.99 11.95
C HIS A 15 7.05 4.86 12.37
N PRO A 16 7.53 4.80 13.63
CA PRO A 16 8.44 3.74 14.09
C PRO A 16 7.90 2.33 13.89
N TYR A 17 6.59 2.18 14.00
CA TYR A 17 5.86 0.92 13.75
C TYR A 17 5.11 0.98 12.42
N ASP A 18 5.78 1.46 11.37
CA ASP A 18 5.24 1.45 10.01
C ASP A 18 4.99 0.02 9.53
N THR A 19 3.89 -0.17 8.79
CA THR A 19 3.47 -1.50 8.33
C THR A 19 4.51 -2.17 7.44
N ARG A 20 5.16 -1.43 6.53
CA ARG A 20 6.18 -1.99 5.64
C ARG A 20 7.52 -2.13 6.35
N ILE A 21 7.99 -1.07 6.98
CA ILE A 21 9.34 -1.02 7.55
C ILE A 21 9.45 -1.95 8.76
N PHE A 22 8.60 -1.74 9.77
CA PHE A 22 8.68 -2.48 11.03
C PHE A 22 8.00 -3.85 10.93
N HIS A 23 6.66 -3.83 10.69
CA HIS A 23 5.85 -5.05 10.81
C HIS A 23 6.13 -6.08 9.72
N LYS A 24 6.65 -5.65 8.56
CA LYS A 24 7.01 -6.55 7.47
C LYS A 24 8.53 -6.76 7.41
N GLU A 25 9.31 -5.78 6.99
CA GLU A 25 10.72 -5.98 6.67
C GLU A 25 11.60 -6.27 7.89
N CYS A 26 11.55 -5.43 8.94
CA CYS A 26 12.37 -5.64 10.14
C CYS A 26 12.04 -6.97 10.83
N THR A 27 10.74 -7.26 11.03
CA THR A 27 10.33 -8.50 11.71
C THR A 27 10.65 -9.75 10.89
N SER A 28 10.52 -9.68 9.56
CA SER A 28 10.88 -10.79 8.67
C SER A 28 12.36 -11.10 8.69
N LEU A 29 13.22 -10.07 8.66
CA LEU A 29 14.66 -10.24 8.73
C LEU A 29 15.09 -10.75 10.11
N GLN A 30 14.48 -10.26 11.19
CA GLN A 30 14.72 -10.76 12.53
C GLN A 30 14.38 -12.25 12.64
N LYS A 31 13.20 -12.68 12.16
CA LYS A 31 12.82 -14.10 12.06
C LYS A 31 13.75 -14.90 11.15
N GLY A 32 14.29 -14.28 10.12
CA GLY A 32 15.30 -14.85 9.22
C GLY A 32 16.69 -14.99 9.83
N GLY A 33 16.86 -14.63 11.13
CA GLY A 33 18.11 -14.81 11.89
C GLY A 33 19.11 -13.65 11.77
N TYR A 34 18.67 -12.46 11.34
CA TYR A 34 19.50 -11.25 11.34
C TYR A 34 19.40 -10.50 12.67
N ASP A 35 20.48 -9.82 13.08
CA ASP A 35 20.48 -8.85 14.20
C ASP A 35 19.96 -7.51 13.68
N VAL A 36 18.67 -7.23 13.90
CA VAL A 36 17.97 -6.08 13.29
C VAL A 36 17.81 -4.93 14.26
N SER A 37 18.25 -3.75 13.84
CA SER A 37 17.99 -2.49 14.54
C SER A 37 17.22 -1.53 13.64
N LEU A 38 16.27 -0.76 14.21
CA LEU A 38 15.53 0.29 13.51
C LEU A 38 15.79 1.66 14.15
N ILE A 39 16.40 2.56 13.37
CA ILE A 39 16.56 3.96 13.73
C ILE A 39 15.33 4.72 13.24
N ALA A 40 14.53 5.29 14.15
CA ALA A 40 13.30 6.02 13.81
C ALA A 40 13.03 7.19 14.76
N SER A 41 12.25 8.16 14.28
CA SER A 41 11.82 9.33 15.08
C SER A 41 10.77 8.91 16.10
N MET A 42 11.16 8.77 17.37
CA MET A 42 10.28 8.36 18.45
C MET A 42 10.73 8.88 19.82
N ASP A 43 9.82 8.91 20.75
CA ASP A 43 10.13 9.10 22.17
C ASP A 43 10.43 7.75 22.84
N LYS A 44 11.32 7.74 23.85
CA LYS A 44 11.73 6.49 24.51
C LYS A 44 10.55 5.71 25.13
N GLN A 45 9.49 6.42 25.51
CA GLN A 45 8.28 5.82 26.09
C GLN A 45 7.42 5.07 25.09
N GLU A 46 7.60 5.33 23.78
CA GLU A 46 6.88 4.66 22.69
C GLU A 46 7.52 3.32 22.30
N ILE A 47 8.67 2.97 22.88
CA ILE A 47 9.34 1.70 22.59
C ILE A 47 8.53 0.56 23.19
N GLN A 48 7.97 -0.29 22.32
CA GLN A 48 7.30 -1.52 22.72
C GLN A 48 8.33 -2.52 23.28
N LYS A 49 8.01 -3.14 24.39
CA LYS A 49 8.93 -4.06 25.09
C LYS A 49 8.97 -5.46 24.49
N ASP A 50 7.95 -5.84 23.75
CA ASP A 50 7.76 -7.20 23.23
C ASP A 50 8.21 -7.34 21.76
N THR A 51 9.34 -6.72 21.42
CA THR A 51 9.92 -6.84 20.07
C THR A 51 11.39 -7.24 20.13
N ASP A 52 11.75 -8.20 19.27
CA ASP A 52 13.15 -8.63 19.10
C ASP A 52 13.94 -7.67 18.16
N VAL A 53 13.30 -6.68 17.58
CA VAL A 53 13.96 -5.61 16.80
C VAL A 53 14.46 -4.53 17.76
N THR A 54 15.76 -4.24 17.70
CA THR A 54 16.36 -3.19 18.54
C THR A 54 15.95 -1.80 18.08
N MET A 55 15.11 -1.12 18.84
CA MET A 55 14.65 0.24 18.53
C MET A 55 15.69 1.28 18.96
N VAL A 56 16.11 2.13 18.02
CA VAL A 56 17.11 3.18 18.25
C VAL A 56 16.45 4.55 17.99
N PRO A 57 15.95 5.21 19.06
CA PRO A 57 15.19 6.46 18.93
C PRO A 57 16.05 7.63 18.48
N ILE A 58 15.55 8.44 17.56
CA ILE A 58 16.04 9.78 17.24
C ILE A 58 14.97 10.81 17.56
N LYS A 59 15.39 12.05 17.86
CA LYS A 59 14.47 13.11 18.31
C LYS A 59 13.40 13.45 17.26
N LYS A 60 12.14 13.45 17.69
CA LYS A 60 11.03 13.96 16.86
C LYS A 60 11.19 15.45 16.58
N ARG A 61 11.05 15.85 15.33
CA ARG A 61 11.12 17.25 14.89
C ARG A 61 9.92 17.59 14.02
N LYS A 62 9.13 18.59 14.43
CA LYS A 62 7.94 19.03 13.69
C LYS A 62 8.30 19.82 12.43
N ASN A 63 9.37 20.61 12.49
CA ASN A 63 9.83 21.40 11.36
C ASN A 63 10.52 20.53 10.31
N ARG A 64 10.06 20.60 9.06
CA ARG A 64 10.57 19.78 7.95
C ARG A 64 12.06 20.00 7.67
N LEU A 65 12.53 21.27 7.64
CA LEU A 65 13.94 21.58 7.39
C LEU A 65 14.81 21.09 8.55
N ALA A 66 14.37 21.30 9.80
CA ALA A 66 15.08 20.80 10.97
C ALA A 66 15.17 19.27 10.97
N ARG A 67 14.12 18.57 10.51
CA ARG A 67 14.14 17.11 10.35
C ARG A 67 15.15 16.70 9.27
N MET A 68 15.10 17.32 8.09
CA MET A 68 15.99 16.98 6.97
C MET A 68 17.48 17.17 7.32
N VAL A 69 17.83 18.10 8.21
CA VAL A 69 19.22 18.34 8.59
C VAL A 69 19.58 17.61 9.87
N PHE A 70 18.87 17.87 10.96
CA PHE A 70 19.28 17.39 12.28
C PHE A 70 18.87 15.93 12.55
N SER A 71 17.71 15.47 12.02
CA SER A 71 17.34 14.05 12.21
C SER A 71 18.20 13.15 11.32
N THR A 72 18.54 13.55 10.10
CA THR A 72 19.44 12.81 9.23
C THR A 72 20.87 12.73 9.80
N LEU A 73 21.37 13.84 10.39
CA LEU A 73 22.67 13.83 11.07
C LEU A 73 22.68 12.92 12.29
N GLU A 74 21.64 12.99 13.14
CA GLU A 74 21.50 12.14 14.31
C GLU A 74 21.39 10.66 13.92
N ALA A 75 20.61 10.36 12.87
CA ALA A 75 20.50 9.00 12.31
C ALA A 75 21.85 8.50 11.79
N TYR A 76 22.62 9.34 11.08
CA TYR A 76 23.98 9.00 10.63
C TYR A 76 24.90 8.62 11.79
N LEU A 77 24.94 9.46 12.84
CA LEU A 77 25.85 9.23 13.99
C LEU A 77 25.50 7.90 14.69
N LYS A 78 24.21 7.65 14.90
CA LYS A 78 23.75 6.38 15.51
C LYS A 78 24.01 5.19 14.60
N ALA A 79 23.71 5.27 13.32
CA ALA A 79 23.99 4.21 12.36
C ALA A 79 25.47 3.87 12.29
N LYS A 80 26.35 4.90 12.24
CA LYS A 80 27.80 4.73 12.23
C LYS A 80 28.32 4.00 13.47
N SER A 81 27.77 4.27 14.65
CA SER A 81 28.15 3.62 15.89
C SER A 81 27.77 2.13 15.95
N LEU A 82 26.70 1.74 15.26
CA LEU A 82 26.22 0.35 15.21
C LEU A 82 27.11 -0.57 14.36
N LYS A 83 27.92 -0.03 13.43
CA LYS A 83 28.87 -0.76 12.58
C LYS A 83 28.21 -1.95 11.88
N ALA A 84 27.07 -1.72 11.19
CA ALA A 84 26.29 -2.75 10.56
C ALA A 84 26.93 -3.32 9.28
N ASP A 85 26.58 -4.56 8.96
CA ASP A 85 26.93 -5.21 7.70
C ASP A 85 26.01 -4.74 6.56
N CYS A 86 24.76 -4.33 6.90
CA CYS A 86 23.80 -3.75 5.99
C CYS A 86 23.10 -2.53 6.59
N TYR A 87 22.95 -1.46 5.81
CA TYR A 87 22.12 -0.29 6.12
C TYR A 87 21.00 -0.19 5.10
N HIS A 88 19.76 -0.23 5.55
CA HIS A 88 18.55 -0.12 4.72
C HIS A 88 17.88 1.21 5.00
N ILE A 89 17.95 2.15 4.06
CA ILE A 89 17.37 3.49 4.18
C ILE A 89 16.03 3.56 3.46
N HIS A 90 15.04 4.16 4.12
CA HIS A 90 13.66 4.20 3.62
C HIS A 90 13.21 5.57 3.11
N ASP A 91 13.94 6.62 3.45
CA ASP A 91 13.58 7.99 3.04
C ASP A 91 14.63 8.56 2.10
N PRO A 92 14.24 9.29 1.05
CA PRO A 92 15.20 9.90 0.13
C PRO A 92 16.08 10.96 0.80
N GLU A 93 15.63 11.58 1.91
CA GLU A 93 16.46 12.50 2.69
C GLU A 93 17.64 11.79 3.38
N LEU A 94 17.60 10.46 3.49
CA LEU A 94 18.71 9.65 3.99
C LEU A 94 19.70 9.18 2.91
N LEU A 95 19.47 9.48 1.63
CA LEU A 95 20.40 9.12 0.54
C LEU A 95 21.83 9.64 0.77
N PRO A 96 22.07 10.91 1.20
CA PRO A 96 23.40 11.39 1.55
C PRO A 96 24.02 10.57 2.70
N VAL A 97 23.22 10.20 3.69
CA VAL A 97 23.65 9.37 4.82
C VAL A 97 24.05 7.98 4.36
N GLY A 98 23.24 7.35 3.51
CA GLY A 98 23.57 6.05 2.90
C GLY A 98 24.89 6.10 2.13
N ARG A 99 25.14 7.20 1.40
CA ARG A 99 26.39 7.40 0.68
C ARG A 99 27.62 7.49 1.61
N LEU A 100 27.46 8.18 2.75
CA LEU A 100 28.53 8.32 3.75
C LEU A 100 28.77 7.01 4.53
N LEU A 101 27.75 6.19 4.72
CA LEU A 101 27.84 4.89 5.40
C LEU A 101 28.43 3.80 4.51
N LYS A 102 28.33 3.93 3.17
CA LYS A 102 28.78 2.92 2.20
C LYS A 102 30.29 2.71 2.27
N LYS A 103 30.70 1.46 2.48
CA LYS A 103 32.10 1.00 2.51
C LYS A 103 32.27 -0.24 1.63
N LYS A 104 33.51 -0.71 1.46
CA LYS A 104 33.81 -1.93 0.69
C LYS A 104 33.17 -3.18 1.31
N ASN A 105 33.06 -3.24 2.63
CA ASN A 105 32.67 -4.45 3.38
C ASN A 105 31.23 -4.36 3.92
N ASN A 106 30.42 -3.40 3.46
CA ASN A 106 29.02 -3.34 3.84
C ASN A 106 28.12 -3.15 2.63
N VAL A 107 26.85 -3.41 2.82
CA VAL A 107 25.79 -3.14 1.84
C VAL A 107 25.00 -1.93 2.29
N VAL A 108 24.61 -1.09 1.35
CA VAL A 108 23.58 -0.07 1.58
C VAL A 108 22.45 -0.34 0.61
N ILE A 109 21.24 -0.46 1.15
CA ILE A 109 20.00 -0.62 0.41
C ILE A 109 19.22 0.68 0.48
N TYR A 110 18.67 1.12 -0.65
CA TYR A 110 17.67 2.17 -0.72
C TYR A 110 16.33 1.56 -1.11
N ASP A 111 15.36 1.66 -0.20
CA ASP A 111 13.99 1.22 -0.44
C ASP A 111 13.16 2.35 -1.02
N VAL A 112 12.75 2.17 -2.27
CA VAL A 112 11.93 3.13 -3.01
C VAL A 112 10.46 2.86 -2.71
N HIS A 113 9.90 3.62 -1.77
CA HIS A 113 8.50 3.49 -1.35
C HIS A 113 7.55 4.35 -2.15
N GLU A 114 8.02 5.53 -2.57
CA GLU A 114 7.20 6.56 -3.23
C GLU A 114 7.92 7.12 -4.45
N ASP A 115 7.16 7.39 -5.49
CA ASP A 115 7.66 8.18 -6.61
C ASP A 115 7.53 9.67 -6.29
N TYR A 116 8.55 10.21 -5.60
CA TYR A 116 8.60 11.62 -5.23
C TYR A 116 8.59 12.57 -6.43
N VAL A 117 9.07 12.15 -7.59
CA VAL A 117 9.02 12.94 -8.83
C VAL A 117 7.55 13.13 -9.24
N THR A 118 6.78 12.05 -9.29
CA THR A 118 5.34 12.12 -9.61
C THR A 118 4.58 12.85 -8.50
N ALA A 119 4.92 12.62 -7.23
CA ALA A 119 4.32 13.34 -6.11
C ALA A 119 4.57 14.86 -6.19
N MET A 120 5.74 15.31 -6.64
CA MET A 120 6.01 16.75 -6.87
C MET A 120 5.18 17.34 -8.00
N TYR A 121 4.88 16.57 -9.05
CA TYR A 121 4.03 17.05 -10.14
C TYR A 121 2.58 17.29 -9.71
N GLN A 122 2.11 16.63 -8.66
CA GLN A 122 0.74 16.76 -8.12
C GLN A 122 0.56 17.93 -7.15
N LYS A 123 1.66 18.58 -6.71
CA LYS A 123 1.58 19.71 -5.77
C LYS A 123 1.10 21.00 -6.45
N GLU A 124 -0.17 21.29 -6.36
CA GLU A 124 -0.83 22.41 -7.07
C GLU A 124 -0.37 23.81 -6.66
N TYR A 125 0.28 23.97 -5.51
CA TYR A 125 0.78 25.26 -5.03
C TYR A 125 2.02 25.80 -5.78
N PHE A 126 2.66 25.00 -6.66
CA PHE A 126 3.71 25.47 -7.55
C PHE A 126 3.25 25.56 -9.01
N PRO A 127 3.67 26.59 -9.79
CA PRO A 127 3.45 26.63 -11.23
C PRO A 127 3.99 25.40 -11.96
N LYS A 128 3.28 24.91 -12.98
CA LYS A 128 3.63 23.69 -13.72
C LYS A 128 5.10 23.58 -14.17
N PRO A 129 5.75 24.64 -14.72
CA PRO A 129 7.16 24.54 -15.14
C PRO A 129 8.10 24.35 -13.94
N ILE A 130 7.83 25.00 -12.81
CA ILE A 130 8.61 24.85 -11.57
C ILE A 130 8.52 23.43 -11.03
N ARG A 131 7.32 22.82 -11.03
CA ARG A 131 7.14 21.42 -10.62
C ARG A 131 7.98 20.46 -11.44
N LYS A 132 7.99 20.66 -12.77
CA LYS A 132 8.79 19.83 -13.69
C LYS A 132 10.28 19.99 -13.43
N ALA A 133 10.76 21.20 -13.28
CA ALA A 133 12.17 21.47 -13.00
C ALA A 133 12.61 20.88 -11.66
N VAL A 134 11.85 21.10 -10.59
CA VAL A 134 12.14 20.54 -9.25
C VAL A 134 12.10 19.02 -9.27
N GLY A 135 11.11 18.41 -9.94
CA GLY A 135 11.03 16.97 -10.07
C GLY A 135 12.21 16.37 -10.85
N ALA A 136 12.64 17.03 -11.93
CA ALA A 136 13.80 16.59 -12.72
C ALA A 136 15.10 16.68 -11.93
N VAL A 137 15.34 17.80 -11.22
CA VAL A 137 16.51 17.98 -10.35
C VAL A 137 16.51 16.93 -9.24
N TYR A 138 15.37 16.73 -8.59
CA TYR A 138 15.22 15.70 -7.57
C TYR A 138 15.58 14.30 -8.11
N GLY A 139 14.99 13.89 -9.24
CA GLY A 139 15.28 12.58 -9.84
C GLY A 139 16.73 12.40 -10.25
N PHE A 140 17.38 13.47 -10.71
CA PHE A 140 18.81 13.46 -11.03
C PHE A 140 19.68 13.27 -9.77
N VAL A 141 19.40 14.03 -8.72
CA VAL A 141 20.11 13.95 -7.42
C VAL A 141 19.90 12.55 -6.80
N GLU A 142 18.66 12.05 -6.79
CA GLU A 142 18.33 10.71 -6.31
C GLU A 142 19.14 9.63 -7.04
N LYS A 143 19.21 9.70 -8.38
CA LYS A 143 19.98 8.77 -9.20
C LYS A 143 21.49 8.80 -8.91
N ILE A 144 22.05 9.98 -8.68
CA ILE A 144 23.48 10.12 -8.32
C ILE A 144 23.75 9.56 -6.93
N LEU A 145 22.92 9.91 -5.96
CA LEU A 145 23.12 9.52 -4.55
C LEU A 145 22.90 8.03 -4.33
N SER A 146 21.93 7.43 -5.03
CA SER A 146 21.64 5.99 -4.95
C SER A 146 22.62 5.12 -5.78
N LYS A 147 23.52 5.72 -6.55
CA LYS A 147 24.52 4.97 -7.33
C LYS A 147 25.36 4.06 -6.43
N ASN A 148 25.47 2.79 -6.82
CA ASN A 148 26.16 1.72 -6.07
C ASN A 148 25.46 1.29 -4.76
N MET A 149 24.20 1.70 -4.53
CA MET A 149 23.33 1.08 -3.54
C MET A 149 22.54 -0.06 -4.17
N ALA A 150 22.19 -1.07 -3.39
CA ALA A 150 21.19 -2.03 -3.79
C ALA A 150 19.81 -1.37 -3.71
N LEU A 151 18.91 -1.64 -4.65
CA LEU A 151 17.61 -0.98 -4.74
C LEU A 151 16.50 -1.98 -4.45
N CYS A 152 15.69 -1.66 -3.43
CA CYS A 152 14.45 -2.34 -3.09
C CYS A 152 13.28 -1.52 -3.61
N LEU A 153 12.33 -2.12 -4.32
CA LEU A 153 11.23 -1.41 -4.97
C LEU A 153 9.89 -1.90 -4.40
N ALA A 154 9.12 -0.99 -3.84
CA ALA A 154 7.81 -1.30 -3.26
C ALA A 154 6.70 -1.52 -4.29
N GLU A 155 6.90 -1.08 -5.53
CA GLU A 155 5.94 -1.16 -6.63
C GLU A 155 6.61 -1.65 -7.92
N LYS A 156 5.89 -2.45 -8.71
CA LYS A 156 6.43 -3.02 -9.97
C LYS A 156 6.84 -1.96 -10.99
N TYR A 157 6.06 -0.89 -11.12
CA TYR A 157 6.32 0.14 -12.12
C TYR A 157 7.58 0.97 -11.81
N TYR A 158 8.13 0.91 -10.60
CA TYR A 158 9.42 1.53 -10.29
C TYR A 158 10.59 0.91 -11.07
N GLN A 159 10.44 -0.33 -11.57
CA GLN A 159 11.45 -0.94 -12.45
C GLN A 159 11.62 -0.20 -13.78
N GLU A 160 10.62 0.58 -14.23
CA GLU A 160 10.78 1.45 -15.40
C GLU A 160 11.91 2.49 -15.17
N LYS A 161 12.03 2.98 -13.93
CA LYS A 161 13.05 3.95 -13.53
C LYS A 161 14.33 3.29 -12.99
N TYR A 162 14.19 2.15 -12.33
CA TYR A 162 15.25 1.40 -11.67
C TYR A 162 15.27 -0.07 -12.12
N PRO A 163 15.76 -0.35 -13.37
CA PRO A 163 15.72 -1.71 -13.94
C PRO A 163 16.50 -2.75 -13.14
N SER A 164 17.53 -2.36 -12.40
CA SER A 164 18.35 -3.25 -11.55
C SER A 164 17.78 -3.48 -10.15
N GLY A 165 16.69 -2.78 -9.80
CA GLY A 165 16.06 -2.91 -8.49
C GLY A 165 15.27 -4.21 -8.36
N ILE A 166 15.29 -4.80 -7.16
CA ILE A 166 14.42 -5.93 -6.85
C ILE A 166 13.09 -5.45 -6.31
N CYS A 167 11.99 -6.00 -6.83
CA CYS A 167 10.67 -5.73 -6.29
C CYS A 167 10.42 -6.60 -5.05
N ILE A 168 10.30 -5.94 -3.90
CA ILE A 168 9.73 -6.50 -2.67
C ILE A 168 8.43 -5.74 -2.43
N LEU A 169 7.34 -6.33 -2.91
CA LEU A 169 6.06 -5.63 -3.04
C LEU A 169 5.35 -5.51 -1.69
N ASN A 170 4.57 -4.44 -1.52
CA ASN A 170 3.88 -4.21 -0.27
C ASN A 170 2.55 -4.98 -0.16
N TYR A 171 2.57 -6.26 -0.56
CA TYR A 171 1.41 -7.13 -0.42
C TYR A 171 1.00 -7.32 1.04
N PRO A 172 -0.30 -7.53 1.35
CA PRO A 172 -0.75 -7.76 2.72
C PRO A 172 -0.23 -9.08 3.26
N ALA A 173 -0.05 -9.15 4.58
CA ALA A 173 0.05 -10.44 5.25
C ALA A 173 -1.27 -11.20 5.10
N LEU A 174 -1.20 -12.51 5.04
CA LEU A 174 -2.40 -13.34 5.05
C LEU A 174 -3.16 -13.12 6.36
N ASN A 175 -4.45 -12.86 6.22
CA ASN A 175 -5.37 -12.78 7.35
C ASN A 175 -6.15 -14.09 7.42
N ASP A 176 -5.85 -14.92 8.40
CA ASP A 176 -6.45 -16.26 8.57
C ASP A 176 -7.99 -16.20 8.65
N LYS A 177 -8.55 -15.16 9.26
CA LYS A 177 -10.00 -14.95 9.34
C LYS A 177 -10.63 -14.81 7.96
N LEU A 178 -10.01 -14.03 7.06
CA LEU A 178 -10.49 -13.83 5.69
C LEU A 178 -10.22 -15.03 4.81
N VAL A 179 -9.00 -15.59 4.88
CA VAL A 179 -8.60 -16.70 4.00
C VAL A 179 -9.29 -18.01 4.35
N ASN A 180 -9.61 -18.24 5.62
CA ASN A 180 -10.31 -19.48 6.07
C ASN A 180 -11.83 -19.33 6.01
N HIS A 181 -12.37 -18.13 5.81
CA HIS A 181 -13.79 -17.95 5.61
C HIS A 181 -14.27 -18.69 4.37
N GLN A 182 -15.30 -19.53 4.51
CA GLN A 182 -15.86 -20.26 3.40
C GLN A 182 -16.76 -19.33 2.56
N ILE A 183 -16.56 -19.35 1.25
CA ILE A 183 -17.43 -18.65 0.30
C ILE A 183 -18.67 -19.53 0.15
N ASP A 184 -19.77 -19.08 0.73
CA ASP A 184 -21.06 -19.78 0.73
C ASP A 184 -21.67 -19.83 -0.69
N ASP A 185 -22.51 -20.83 -0.98
CA ASP A 185 -23.15 -21.05 -2.28
C ASP A 185 -24.44 -20.24 -2.48
N GLN A 186 -24.92 -19.53 -1.43
CA GLN A 186 -26.12 -18.70 -1.55
C GLN A 186 -25.90 -17.49 -2.47
N PRO A 187 -26.90 -16.92 -3.14
CA PRO A 187 -26.78 -15.71 -3.94
C PRO A 187 -26.27 -14.53 -3.12
N ALA A 188 -25.50 -13.65 -3.74
CA ALA A 188 -25.06 -12.41 -3.12
C ALA A 188 -26.26 -11.46 -2.89
N GLU A 189 -26.20 -10.66 -1.81
CA GLU A 189 -27.11 -9.55 -1.62
C GLU A 189 -26.81 -8.45 -2.67
N ASN A 190 -27.80 -7.65 -3.05
CA ASN A 190 -27.60 -6.50 -3.92
C ASN A 190 -26.86 -5.37 -3.20
N LYS A 191 -25.72 -5.67 -2.61
CA LYS A 191 -24.89 -4.76 -1.82
C LYS A 191 -23.45 -4.81 -2.27
N ILE A 192 -22.90 -3.63 -2.50
CA ILE A 192 -21.51 -3.43 -2.94
C ILE A 192 -20.72 -2.85 -1.78
N LEU A 193 -19.50 -3.34 -1.57
CA LEU A 193 -18.63 -2.93 -0.46
C LEU A 193 -17.48 -2.04 -0.94
N TYR A 194 -17.30 -0.91 -0.27
CA TYR A 194 -16.09 -0.10 -0.32
C TYR A 194 -15.43 -0.05 1.05
N THR A 195 -14.12 -0.25 1.13
CA THR A 195 -13.37 -0.22 2.39
C THR A 195 -12.22 0.78 2.37
N GLY A 196 -11.83 1.29 3.54
CA GLY A 196 -10.72 2.20 3.73
C GLY A 196 -11.08 3.67 3.52
N ASN A 197 -10.09 4.55 3.44
CA ASN A 197 -10.31 6.00 3.37
C ASN A 197 -11.17 6.39 2.18
N VAL A 198 -12.23 7.15 2.43
CA VAL A 198 -13.15 7.69 1.43
C VAL A 198 -12.68 9.08 1.02
N SER A 199 -12.40 9.28 -0.26
CA SER A 199 -11.99 10.57 -0.80
C SER A 199 -12.40 10.73 -2.27
N MET A 200 -12.38 11.95 -2.77
CA MET A 200 -12.70 12.26 -4.17
C MET A 200 -11.74 11.50 -5.12
N GLU A 201 -10.44 11.49 -4.82
CA GLU A 201 -9.42 10.81 -5.65
C GLU A 201 -9.60 9.29 -5.67
N ARG A 202 -10.34 8.74 -4.71
CA ARG A 202 -10.69 7.33 -4.62
C ARG A 202 -12.11 7.02 -5.09
N GLY A 203 -12.71 7.94 -5.84
CA GLY A 203 -13.98 7.72 -6.51
C GLY A 203 -15.22 7.84 -5.62
N ALA A 204 -15.15 8.54 -4.48
CA ALA A 204 -16.28 8.69 -3.55
C ALA A 204 -17.58 9.07 -4.25
N TYR A 205 -17.54 10.06 -5.15
CA TYR A 205 -18.72 10.56 -5.86
C TYR A 205 -19.18 9.61 -6.98
N ILE A 206 -18.26 8.94 -7.65
CA ILE A 206 -18.58 7.92 -8.67
C ILE A 206 -19.34 6.76 -8.00
N HIS A 207 -18.82 6.28 -6.86
CA HIS A 207 -19.49 5.21 -6.12
C HIS A 207 -20.85 5.65 -5.55
N ALA A 208 -21.00 6.92 -5.16
CA ALA A 208 -22.25 7.46 -4.64
C ALA A 208 -23.37 7.51 -5.68
N GLN A 209 -23.04 7.52 -6.97
CA GLN A 209 -24.03 7.52 -8.07
C GLN A 209 -24.54 6.12 -8.43
N ILE A 210 -23.92 5.04 -7.94
CA ILE A 210 -24.35 3.67 -8.27
C ILE A 210 -25.83 3.42 -8.00
N PRO A 211 -26.44 3.85 -6.89
CA PRO A 211 -27.87 3.67 -6.69
C PRO A 211 -28.76 4.40 -7.68
N ASN A 212 -28.25 5.43 -8.38
CA ASN A 212 -28.97 6.09 -9.47
C ASN A 212 -28.86 5.26 -10.76
N ILE A 213 -27.73 4.58 -10.98
CA ILE A 213 -27.49 3.70 -12.13
C ILE A 213 -28.29 2.40 -12.00
N ASP A 214 -28.28 1.78 -10.81
CA ASP A 214 -29.10 0.61 -10.47
C ASP A 214 -29.78 0.81 -9.12
N PRO A 215 -31.09 1.21 -9.12
CA PRO A 215 -31.85 1.44 -7.90
C PRO A 215 -32.08 0.22 -7.00
N SER A 216 -31.72 -0.98 -7.45
CA SER A 216 -31.84 -2.18 -6.63
C SER A 216 -30.60 -2.43 -5.78
N VAL A 217 -29.52 -1.65 -5.97
CA VAL A 217 -28.22 -1.85 -5.32
C VAL A 217 -27.96 -0.78 -4.26
N SER A 218 -27.45 -1.19 -3.12
CA SER A 218 -26.91 -0.28 -2.10
C SER A 218 -25.38 -0.36 -2.04
N VAL A 219 -24.74 0.78 -1.68
CA VAL A 219 -23.28 0.85 -1.52
C VAL A 219 -22.92 1.12 -0.07
N HIS A 220 -22.11 0.26 0.49
CA HIS A 220 -21.63 0.34 1.88
C HIS A 220 -20.16 0.77 1.91
N PHE A 221 -19.92 1.90 2.57
CA PHE A 221 -18.58 2.45 2.78
C PHE A 221 -18.16 2.22 4.22
N ILE A 222 -16.99 1.65 4.41
CA ILE A 222 -16.45 1.36 5.74
C ILE A 222 -15.02 1.84 5.81
N GLY A 223 -14.81 2.89 6.60
CA GLY A 223 -13.51 3.53 6.77
C GLY A 223 -13.64 5.03 6.95
N LYS A 224 -12.53 5.70 7.22
CA LYS A 224 -12.54 7.13 7.49
C LYS A 224 -13.09 7.94 6.32
N CYS A 225 -14.21 8.61 6.53
CA CYS A 225 -14.88 9.51 5.60
C CYS A 225 -15.02 10.89 6.22
N PRO A 226 -14.40 11.96 5.68
CA PRO A 226 -14.68 13.32 6.14
C PRO A 226 -16.16 13.67 5.95
N SER A 227 -16.79 14.34 6.93
CA SER A 227 -18.21 14.77 6.85
C SER A 227 -18.50 15.57 5.59
N SER A 228 -17.58 16.46 5.18
CA SER A 228 -17.73 17.25 3.95
C SER A 228 -17.74 16.39 2.67
N ILE A 229 -17.13 15.22 2.68
CA ILE A 229 -17.19 14.25 1.58
C ILE A 229 -18.50 13.48 1.65
N ALA A 230 -18.92 13.01 2.84
CA ALA A 230 -20.17 12.29 3.04
C ALA A 230 -21.39 13.12 2.61
N GLU A 231 -21.45 14.40 3.00
CA GLU A 231 -22.50 15.32 2.57
C GLU A 231 -22.63 15.43 1.05
N LYS A 232 -21.50 15.57 0.35
CA LYS A 232 -21.48 15.58 -1.12
C LYS A 232 -21.88 14.24 -1.72
N MET A 233 -21.47 13.11 -1.13
CA MET A 233 -21.90 11.79 -1.59
C MET A 233 -23.40 11.60 -1.47
N TYR A 234 -24.02 12.05 -0.37
CA TYR A 234 -25.47 12.03 -0.22
C TYR A 234 -26.16 12.96 -1.21
N ALA A 235 -25.57 14.12 -1.52
CA ALA A 235 -26.08 15.02 -2.55
C ALA A 235 -26.02 14.41 -3.95
N GLU A 236 -24.93 13.71 -4.30
CA GLU A 236 -24.78 12.99 -5.58
C GLU A 236 -25.80 11.85 -5.73
N ALA A 237 -26.07 11.12 -4.65
CA ALA A 237 -27.09 10.07 -4.65
C ALA A 237 -28.52 10.60 -4.73
N GLY A 238 -28.75 11.86 -4.31
CA GLY A 238 -30.04 12.52 -4.39
C GLY A 238 -31.15 11.76 -3.66
N GLU A 239 -32.23 11.38 -4.36
CA GLU A 239 -33.34 10.61 -3.81
C GLU A 239 -32.97 9.20 -3.36
N LYS A 240 -31.83 8.68 -3.84
CA LYS A 240 -31.31 7.33 -3.49
C LYS A 240 -30.31 7.34 -2.33
N LYS A 241 -30.16 8.45 -1.60
CA LYS A 241 -29.22 8.59 -0.49
C LYS A 241 -29.35 7.51 0.60
N GLU A 242 -30.55 6.99 0.83
CA GLU A 242 -30.82 5.91 1.79
C GLU A 242 -30.15 4.57 1.40
N GLN A 243 -29.72 4.43 0.15
CA GLN A 243 -28.95 3.28 -0.34
C GLN A 243 -27.44 3.44 -0.16
N LEU A 244 -26.97 4.58 0.35
CA LEU A 244 -25.60 4.78 0.77
C LEU A 244 -25.50 4.59 2.29
N MET A 245 -24.71 3.62 2.70
CA MET A 245 -24.38 3.43 4.11
C MET A 245 -22.89 3.78 4.30
N ILE A 246 -22.61 4.81 5.12
CA ILE A 246 -21.24 5.29 5.34
C ILE A 246 -20.92 5.13 6.82
N GLU A 247 -20.08 4.14 7.13
CA GLU A 247 -19.53 3.91 8.47
C GLU A 247 -18.14 4.56 8.56
N GLY A 248 -17.92 5.40 9.60
CA GLY A 248 -16.66 6.09 9.83
C GLY A 248 -16.63 7.56 9.41
N ILE A 249 -17.80 8.25 9.41
CA ILE A 249 -17.83 9.70 9.19
C ILE A 249 -17.13 10.40 10.34
N ASP A 250 -16.02 11.12 10.00
CA ASP A 250 -15.10 11.79 10.94
C ASP A 250 -14.52 10.86 12.04
N GLN A 251 -14.62 9.54 11.84
CA GLN A 251 -14.13 8.53 12.76
C GLN A 251 -13.12 7.61 12.10
N PHE A 252 -12.21 7.09 12.89
CA PHE A 252 -11.33 6.01 12.48
C PHE A 252 -12.04 4.67 12.75
N ILE A 253 -11.99 3.78 11.78
CA ILE A 253 -12.50 2.41 11.92
C ILE A 253 -11.30 1.48 12.07
N GLU A 254 -11.32 0.67 13.12
CA GLU A 254 -10.26 -0.28 13.42
C GLU A 254 -10.17 -1.37 12.34
N ARG A 255 -8.95 -1.87 12.12
CA ARG A 255 -8.71 -2.87 11.07
C ARG A 255 -9.54 -4.13 11.27
N GLU A 256 -9.70 -4.60 12.49
CA GLU A 256 -10.46 -5.79 12.82
C GLU A 256 -11.95 -5.64 12.46
N GLU A 257 -12.52 -4.46 12.70
CA GLU A 257 -13.89 -4.14 12.33
C GLU A 257 -14.09 -4.15 10.80
N ILE A 258 -13.12 -3.61 10.04
CA ILE A 258 -13.14 -3.68 8.58
C ILE A 258 -13.04 -5.13 8.10
N ASP A 259 -12.18 -5.94 8.72
CA ASP A 259 -12.03 -7.35 8.38
C ASP A 259 -13.32 -8.15 8.64
N ASP A 260 -14.05 -7.84 9.72
CA ASP A 260 -15.35 -8.43 10.00
C ASP A 260 -16.40 -8.09 8.95
N LYS A 261 -16.36 -6.87 8.43
CA LYS A 261 -17.32 -6.46 7.39
C LYS A 261 -17.15 -7.22 6.08
N TYR A 262 -15.92 -7.58 5.70
CA TYR A 262 -15.69 -8.38 4.48
C TYR A 262 -16.48 -9.70 4.49
N ILE A 263 -16.62 -10.32 5.65
CA ILE A 263 -17.24 -11.64 5.83
C ILE A 263 -18.61 -11.61 6.51
N SER A 264 -19.09 -10.42 6.89
CA SER A 264 -20.37 -10.27 7.63
C SER A 264 -21.61 -10.59 6.80
N ARG A 265 -21.47 -10.57 5.48
CA ARG A 265 -22.53 -10.87 4.52
C ARG A 265 -21.97 -11.18 3.14
N LYS A 266 -22.84 -11.65 2.24
CA LYS A 266 -22.49 -11.88 0.84
C LYS A 266 -22.63 -10.62 0.01
N TRP A 267 -21.52 -9.94 -0.14
CA TRP A 267 -21.41 -8.77 -1.00
C TRP A 267 -21.44 -9.17 -2.48
N LEU A 268 -22.15 -8.38 -3.30
CA LEU A 268 -22.15 -8.58 -4.75
C LEU A 268 -20.76 -8.37 -5.35
N ALA A 269 -20.06 -7.34 -4.87
CA ALA A 269 -18.67 -7.05 -5.25
C ALA A 269 -17.98 -6.14 -4.22
N GLY A 270 -16.64 -6.16 -4.21
CA GLY A 270 -15.81 -5.06 -3.72
C GLY A 270 -15.56 -4.03 -4.82
N ILE A 271 -15.72 -2.74 -4.52
CA ILE A 271 -15.67 -1.70 -5.56
C ILE A 271 -14.44 -0.81 -5.46
N ALA A 272 -13.90 -0.44 -6.65
CA ALA A 272 -12.81 0.52 -6.81
C ALA A 272 -12.92 1.27 -8.16
N LEU A 273 -14.00 1.99 -8.38
CA LEU A 273 -14.17 2.88 -9.53
C LEU A 273 -13.52 4.23 -9.22
N PHE A 274 -12.23 4.33 -9.50
CA PHE A 274 -11.43 5.53 -9.23
C PHE A 274 -11.32 6.41 -10.47
N PRO A 275 -11.23 7.74 -10.30
CA PRO A 275 -10.92 8.62 -11.42
C PRO A 275 -9.49 8.37 -11.94
N PRO A 276 -9.21 8.63 -13.24
CA PRO A 276 -7.95 8.28 -13.90
C PRO A 276 -6.79 9.21 -13.53
N THR A 277 -6.40 9.24 -12.26
CA THR A 277 -5.22 10.01 -11.82
C THR A 277 -3.92 9.31 -12.20
N GLN A 278 -2.85 10.06 -12.41
CA GLN A 278 -1.53 9.49 -12.74
C GLN A 278 -1.02 8.54 -11.65
N HIS A 279 -1.38 8.82 -10.39
CA HIS A 279 -1.01 7.99 -9.25
C HIS A 279 -1.64 6.60 -9.32
N TYR A 280 -2.96 6.51 -9.61
CA TYR A 280 -3.67 5.22 -9.61
C TYR A 280 -3.53 4.42 -10.89
N LYS A 281 -3.28 5.06 -12.04
CA LYS A 281 -3.17 4.36 -13.33
C LYS A 281 -2.08 3.28 -13.38
N LYS A 282 -1.03 3.40 -12.56
CA LYS A 282 0.12 2.48 -12.56
C LYS A 282 0.22 1.61 -11.31
N LYS A 283 -0.53 1.92 -10.26
CA LYS A 283 -0.41 1.29 -8.95
C LYS A 283 -1.42 0.17 -8.76
N GLU A 284 -0.97 -0.99 -8.24
CA GLU A 284 -1.87 -2.01 -7.72
C GLU A 284 -2.46 -1.56 -6.38
N LEU A 285 -3.78 -1.70 -6.19
CA LEU A 285 -4.42 -1.26 -4.95
C LEU A 285 -4.35 -2.34 -3.87
N THR A 286 -4.00 -1.94 -2.65
CA THR A 286 -4.06 -2.83 -1.47
C THR A 286 -5.45 -3.44 -1.30
N LYS A 287 -6.51 -2.67 -1.58
CA LYS A 287 -7.89 -3.15 -1.46
C LYS A 287 -8.25 -4.29 -2.43
N PHE A 288 -7.56 -4.43 -3.57
CA PHE A 288 -7.74 -5.61 -4.42
C PHE A 288 -7.37 -6.89 -3.67
N PHE A 289 -6.23 -6.88 -3.00
CA PHE A 289 -5.78 -8.04 -2.22
C PHE A 289 -6.69 -8.32 -1.02
N GLU A 290 -7.27 -7.29 -0.43
CA GLU A 290 -8.23 -7.42 0.67
C GLU A 290 -9.54 -8.05 0.18
N TYR A 291 -10.12 -7.56 -0.92
CA TYR A 291 -11.30 -8.16 -1.55
C TYR A 291 -11.03 -9.61 -1.97
N MET A 292 -9.88 -9.86 -2.60
CA MET A 292 -9.47 -11.21 -2.99
C MET A 292 -9.31 -12.14 -1.79
N SER A 293 -8.72 -11.67 -0.68
CA SER A 293 -8.58 -12.48 0.56
C SER A 293 -9.93 -12.91 1.12
N ALA A 294 -10.93 -12.04 1.04
CA ALA A 294 -12.30 -12.32 1.47
C ALA A 294 -13.11 -13.12 0.43
N GLY A 295 -12.57 -13.35 -0.77
CA GLY A 295 -13.24 -14.05 -1.85
C GLY A 295 -14.33 -13.23 -2.54
N LEU A 296 -14.21 -11.91 -2.56
CA LEU A 296 -15.14 -11.02 -3.25
C LEU A 296 -14.71 -10.80 -4.69
N PRO A 297 -15.62 -10.85 -5.68
CA PRO A 297 -15.34 -10.35 -7.01
C PRO A 297 -15.12 -8.83 -6.97
N ILE A 298 -14.28 -8.33 -7.87
CA ILE A 298 -13.87 -6.91 -7.89
C ILE A 298 -14.54 -6.21 -9.04
N LEU A 299 -15.15 -5.04 -8.79
CA LEU A 299 -15.57 -4.09 -9.82
C LEU A 299 -14.66 -2.86 -9.76
N CYS A 300 -13.85 -2.63 -10.80
CA CYS A 300 -12.86 -1.55 -10.78
C CYS A 300 -12.78 -0.79 -12.09
N SER A 301 -12.06 0.36 -12.06
CA SER A 301 -11.78 1.14 -13.26
C SER A 301 -10.90 0.36 -14.27
N ASN A 302 -11.12 0.57 -15.56
CA ASN A 302 -10.43 -0.10 -16.66
C ASN A 302 -9.04 0.45 -16.98
N PHE A 303 -8.31 0.94 -15.95
CA PHE A 303 -6.92 1.34 -16.16
C PHE A 303 -6.10 0.16 -16.71
N PRO A 304 -5.17 0.38 -17.64
CA PRO A 304 -4.46 -0.72 -18.28
C PRO A 304 -3.83 -1.72 -17.32
N VAL A 305 -3.27 -1.25 -16.20
CA VAL A 305 -2.67 -2.11 -15.16
C VAL A 305 -3.73 -2.91 -14.41
N TRP A 306 -4.87 -2.27 -14.08
CA TRP A 306 -5.96 -2.92 -13.35
C TRP A 306 -6.71 -3.91 -14.23
N LYS A 307 -7.01 -3.53 -15.49
CA LYS A 307 -7.62 -4.45 -16.46
C LYS A 307 -6.75 -5.69 -16.64
N LYS A 308 -5.44 -5.50 -16.90
CA LYS A 308 -4.49 -6.62 -17.02
C LYS A 308 -4.44 -7.48 -15.75
N PHE A 309 -4.60 -6.87 -14.57
CA PHE A 309 -4.65 -7.60 -13.30
C PHE A 309 -5.93 -8.45 -13.20
N MET A 310 -7.10 -7.88 -13.51
CA MET A 310 -8.39 -8.61 -13.53
C MET A 310 -8.35 -9.74 -14.55
N ASP A 311 -7.85 -9.49 -15.75
CA ASP A 311 -7.71 -10.50 -16.82
C ASP A 311 -6.76 -11.64 -16.41
N LYS A 312 -5.65 -11.31 -15.75
CA LYS A 312 -4.65 -12.30 -15.32
C LYS A 312 -5.18 -13.24 -14.24
N TYR A 313 -5.86 -12.68 -13.24
CA TYR A 313 -6.30 -13.45 -12.09
C TYR A 313 -7.77 -13.88 -12.18
N GLN A 314 -8.50 -13.42 -13.21
CA GLN A 314 -9.91 -13.71 -13.41
C GLN A 314 -10.74 -13.49 -12.13
N CYS A 315 -10.50 -12.34 -11.46
CA CYS A 315 -11.02 -12.05 -10.13
C CYS A 315 -11.98 -10.85 -10.07
N GLY A 316 -12.40 -10.34 -11.24
CA GLY A 316 -13.31 -9.19 -11.29
C GLY A 316 -13.51 -8.64 -12.70
N ILE A 317 -14.24 -7.53 -12.77
CA ILE A 317 -14.61 -6.83 -14.00
C ILE A 317 -14.05 -5.41 -13.95
N ALA A 318 -13.42 -4.97 -15.04
CA ALA A 318 -12.88 -3.63 -15.19
C ALA A 318 -13.72 -2.86 -16.21
N VAL A 319 -14.26 -1.67 -15.82
CA VAL A 319 -15.16 -0.83 -16.62
C VAL A 319 -14.68 0.63 -16.64
N ASP A 320 -15.14 1.42 -17.59
CA ASP A 320 -14.94 2.87 -17.54
C ASP A 320 -15.72 3.45 -16.36
N PRO A 321 -15.03 4.11 -15.38
CA PRO A 321 -15.68 4.64 -14.18
C PRO A 321 -16.70 5.77 -14.46
N TYR A 322 -16.72 6.30 -15.69
CA TYR A 322 -17.66 7.35 -16.14
C TYR A 322 -18.72 6.84 -17.12
N ASN A 323 -18.71 5.55 -17.46
CA ASN A 323 -19.69 4.94 -18.34
C ASN A 323 -20.74 4.20 -17.49
N GLU A 324 -21.89 4.84 -17.27
CA GLU A 324 -22.98 4.29 -16.44
C GLU A 324 -23.52 2.98 -17.01
N GLU A 325 -23.55 2.81 -18.34
CA GLU A 325 -24.02 1.60 -18.99
C GLU A 325 -23.07 0.42 -18.73
N GLU A 326 -21.76 0.61 -18.90
CA GLU A 326 -20.77 -0.42 -18.56
C GLU A 326 -20.82 -0.81 -17.07
N ILE A 327 -21.00 0.17 -16.16
CA ILE A 327 -21.14 -0.07 -14.73
C ILE A 327 -22.38 -0.92 -14.46
N LYS A 328 -23.53 -0.54 -15.08
CA LYS A 328 -24.79 -1.29 -14.93
C LYS A 328 -24.68 -2.70 -15.47
N GLU A 329 -24.12 -2.87 -16.68
CA GLU A 329 -23.91 -4.18 -17.28
C GLU A 329 -23.04 -5.08 -16.41
N ALA A 330 -21.96 -4.55 -15.81
CA ALA A 330 -21.09 -5.30 -14.91
C ALA A 330 -21.82 -5.72 -13.63
N ILE A 331 -22.61 -4.84 -13.03
CA ILE A 331 -23.43 -5.14 -11.85
C ILE A 331 -24.46 -6.22 -12.19
N ASP A 332 -25.17 -6.05 -13.31
CA ASP A 332 -26.15 -7.00 -13.81
C ASP A 332 -25.53 -8.37 -14.10
N TYR A 333 -24.32 -8.38 -14.69
CA TYR A 333 -23.61 -9.63 -14.94
C TYR A 333 -23.32 -10.39 -13.64
N LEU A 334 -22.74 -9.74 -12.64
CA LEU A 334 -22.42 -10.36 -11.35
C LEU A 334 -23.68 -10.90 -10.65
N ARG A 335 -24.80 -10.22 -10.77
CA ARG A 335 -26.08 -10.62 -10.19
C ARG A 335 -26.73 -11.79 -10.94
N LYS A 336 -26.70 -11.75 -12.28
CA LYS A 336 -27.33 -12.77 -13.13
C LYS A 336 -26.51 -14.05 -13.29
N HIS A 337 -25.20 -13.96 -13.03
CA HIS A 337 -24.25 -15.07 -13.12
C HIS A 337 -23.54 -15.33 -11.78
N PRO A 338 -24.29 -15.78 -10.73
CA PRO A 338 -23.75 -15.92 -9.39
C PRO A 338 -22.59 -16.94 -9.30
N GLU A 339 -22.60 -17.98 -10.15
CA GLU A 339 -21.51 -18.96 -10.18
C GLU A 339 -20.21 -18.38 -10.73
N GLU A 340 -20.28 -17.56 -11.79
CA GLU A 340 -19.13 -16.88 -12.33
C GLU A 340 -18.59 -15.84 -11.35
N ALA A 341 -19.48 -15.08 -10.68
CA ALA A 341 -19.09 -14.13 -9.64
C ALA A 341 -18.39 -14.85 -8.47
N ARG A 342 -18.92 -15.98 -8.03
CA ARG A 342 -18.29 -16.83 -7.02
C ARG A 342 -16.93 -17.35 -7.49
N GLN A 343 -16.83 -17.80 -8.74
CA GLN A 343 -15.57 -18.27 -9.31
C GLN A 343 -14.51 -17.14 -9.37
N MET A 344 -14.89 -15.90 -9.69
CA MET A 344 -14.00 -14.74 -9.61
C MET A 344 -13.47 -14.54 -8.19
N GLY A 345 -14.34 -14.60 -7.18
CA GLY A 345 -13.94 -14.52 -5.77
C GLY A 345 -12.95 -15.63 -5.37
N MET A 346 -13.24 -16.87 -5.77
CA MET A 346 -12.37 -18.04 -5.51
C MET A 346 -11.01 -17.89 -6.20
N ASN A 347 -10.98 -17.42 -7.45
CA ASN A 347 -9.75 -17.19 -8.20
C ASN A 347 -8.88 -16.15 -7.50
N GLY A 348 -9.49 -15.02 -7.07
CA GLY A 348 -8.84 -13.99 -6.30
C GLY A 348 -8.22 -14.54 -5.02
N LYS A 349 -9.00 -15.25 -4.21
CA LYS A 349 -8.56 -15.87 -2.96
C LYS A 349 -7.38 -16.83 -3.17
N LYS A 350 -7.49 -17.71 -4.17
CA LYS A 350 -6.41 -18.62 -4.56
C LYS A 350 -5.13 -17.89 -4.96
N ALA A 351 -5.24 -16.78 -5.68
CA ALA A 351 -4.08 -15.98 -6.10
C ALA A 351 -3.39 -15.32 -4.89
N VAL A 352 -4.16 -14.76 -3.95
CA VAL A 352 -3.60 -14.17 -2.71
C VAL A 352 -2.89 -15.23 -1.89
N VAL A 353 -3.53 -16.36 -1.61
CA VAL A 353 -2.93 -17.43 -0.80
C VAL A 353 -1.65 -17.98 -1.42
N ARG A 354 -1.60 -18.11 -2.75
CA ARG A 354 -0.46 -18.74 -3.43
C ARG A 354 0.71 -17.80 -3.69
N GLN A 355 0.46 -16.50 -3.99
CA GLN A 355 1.52 -15.65 -4.52
C GLN A 355 1.42 -14.15 -4.20
N LEU A 356 0.23 -13.60 -3.86
CA LEU A 356 0.03 -12.17 -3.68
C LEU A 356 -0.07 -11.81 -2.20
N ASN A 357 0.90 -12.27 -1.41
CA ASN A 357 0.92 -12.09 0.03
C ASN A 357 2.35 -11.76 0.52
N TRP A 358 2.42 -11.21 1.73
CA TRP A 358 3.69 -10.83 2.32
C TRP A 358 4.62 -12.02 2.57
N GLN A 359 4.10 -13.18 2.92
CA GLN A 359 4.92 -14.37 3.18
C GLN A 359 5.79 -14.74 1.97
N LYS A 360 5.29 -14.53 0.74
CA LYS A 360 6.07 -14.73 -0.49
C LYS A 360 7.10 -13.63 -0.72
N GLU A 361 6.77 -12.39 -0.38
CA GLU A 361 7.75 -11.29 -0.45
C GLU A 361 8.80 -11.40 0.66
N GLU A 362 8.44 -11.91 1.84
CA GLU A 362 9.35 -12.23 2.94
C GLU A 362 10.41 -13.25 2.53
N GLU A 363 10.01 -14.37 1.92
CA GLU A 363 10.94 -15.38 1.37
C GLU A 363 11.92 -14.73 0.38
N LYS A 364 11.41 -13.88 -0.51
CA LYS A 364 12.20 -13.15 -1.49
C LYS A 364 13.17 -12.17 -0.84
N LEU A 365 12.70 -11.41 0.17
CA LEU A 365 13.51 -10.47 0.94
C LEU A 365 14.69 -11.16 1.64
N ILE A 366 14.40 -12.25 2.37
CA ILE A 366 15.43 -13.01 3.11
C ILE A 366 16.47 -13.59 2.14
N ASN A 367 16.03 -14.20 1.03
CA ASN A 367 16.92 -14.74 0.02
C ASN A 367 17.81 -13.66 -0.62
N TRP A 368 17.24 -12.49 -0.88
CA TRP A 368 17.99 -11.37 -1.44
C TRP A 368 19.05 -10.84 -0.47
N TYR A 369 18.72 -10.71 0.81
CA TYR A 369 19.68 -10.33 1.84
C TYR A 369 20.81 -11.35 1.98
N GLY A 370 20.49 -12.65 1.93
CA GLY A 370 21.49 -13.73 1.93
C GLY A 370 22.48 -13.61 0.76
N ALA A 371 21.95 -13.32 -0.45
CA ALA A 371 22.79 -13.11 -1.63
C ALA A 371 23.66 -11.84 -1.53
N LEU A 372 23.12 -10.72 -1.00
CA LEU A 372 23.85 -9.47 -0.84
C LEU A 372 24.96 -9.56 0.21
N LEU A 373 24.72 -10.28 1.29
CA LEU A 373 25.65 -10.43 2.42
C LEU A 373 26.56 -11.67 2.29
N LYS A 374 26.44 -12.42 1.17
CA LYS A 374 27.23 -13.64 0.89
C LYS A 374 27.14 -14.68 2.03
N GLN A 375 25.94 -14.86 2.57
CA GLN A 375 25.63 -15.82 3.62
C GLN A 375 25.08 -17.14 3.06
#